data_59250317d997874b5113556948fbb467
#
_entry.id   59250317d997874b5113556948fbb467
#
_cell.length_a   1.000
_cell.length_b   1.000
_cell.length_c   1.000
_cell.angle_alpha   90.00
_cell.angle_beta   90.00
_cell.angle_gamma   90.00
#
_symmetry.space_group_name_H-M   'P 1'
#
loop_
_entity.id
_entity.type
_entity.pdbx_description
1 polymer ?
#
loop_
_entity_poly.entity_id
_entity_poly.type
_entity_poly.pdbx_seq_one_letter_code
_entity_poly.pdbx_strand_id
1 'polypeptide(L)'
;MTTAIVGVGNIGSTVARHLTAGGESVVLAAKDLSRAQALAEELGPLARAASVEEAISEADAVLFAVWLDTMRELIREQADLLTGKVVIDPSNPIGFDASGQLMRTLPDGESSGSIVAALLPAEAHYVKAFGTLGADALAVSANRDPLAVLFYATDDDDADKTINRLIRAAGFEPWKAGGVDAAGRIEAPAGDLHQYGFNGEVVDLARARTATAGSRA
;
A
#
# COMPACT_ATOMS: atom_id res chain seq x y z
N MET A 1 -13.43 -8.65 -8.43
CA MET A 1 -11.96 -8.68 -8.19
C MET A 1 -11.76 -8.95 -6.72
N THR A 2 -10.82 -9.81 -6.38
CA THR A 2 -10.48 -10.16 -5.01
C THR A 2 -9.08 -9.63 -4.67
N THR A 3 -8.93 -8.99 -3.52
CA THR A 3 -7.64 -8.48 -3.06
C THR A 3 -7.13 -9.31 -1.88
N ALA A 4 -5.95 -9.93 -2.01
CA ALA A 4 -5.26 -10.51 -0.87
C ALA A 4 -4.59 -9.39 -0.06
N ILE A 5 -4.73 -9.43 1.26
CA ILE A 5 -4.02 -8.53 2.19
C ILE A 5 -3.14 -9.41 3.06
N VAL A 6 -1.84 -9.38 2.78
CA VAL A 6 -0.82 -10.12 3.51
C VAL A 6 -0.25 -9.22 4.61
N GLY A 7 -0.56 -9.57 5.84
CA GLY A 7 -0.30 -8.75 7.03
C GLY A 7 -1.54 -8.00 7.51
N VAL A 8 -2.01 -8.34 8.72
CA VAL A 8 -3.17 -7.70 9.37
C VAL A 8 -2.74 -6.82 10.55
N GLY A 9 -1.62 -6.13 10.39
CA GLY A 9 -1.17 -5.07 11.29
C GLY A 9 -1.99 -3.77 11.09
N ASN A 10 -1.47 -2.65 11.60
CA ASN A 10 -2.19 -1.36 11.56
C ASN A 10 -2.62 -0.95 10.15
N ILE A 11 -1.71 -1.02 9.16
CA ILE A 11 -2.03 -0.66 7.77
C ILE A 11 -2.98 -1.69 7.14
N GLY A 12 -2.63 -2.98 7.21
CA GLY A 12 -3.42 -4.02 6.53
C GLY A 12 -4.84 -4.14 7.06
N SER A 13 -5.04 -4.08 8.39
CA SER A 13 -6.38 -4.12 8.98
C SER A 13 -7.20 -2.87 8.63
N THR A 14 -6.56 -1.69 8.57
CA THR A 14 -7.23 -0.45 8.17
C THR A 14 -7.66 -0.51 6.70
N VAL A 15 -6.76 -0.90 5.80
CA VAL A 15 -7.10 -1.05 4.38
C VAL A 15 -8.20 -2.09 4.18
N ALA A 16 -8.14 -3.23 4.89
CA ALA A 16 -9.20 -4.25 4.83
C ALA A 16 -10.57 -3.69 5.21
N ARG A 17 -10.66 -2.92 6.31
CA ARG A 17 -11.91 -2.26 6.73
C ARG A 17 -12.44 -1.29 5.68
N HIS A 18 -11.56 -0.45 5.14
CA HIS A 18 -11.98 0.52 4.13
C HIS A 18 -12.43 -0.15 2.83
N LEU A 19 -11.71 -1.15 2.35
CA LEU A 19 -12.06 -1.89 1.13
C LEU A 19 -13.39 -2.63 1.29
N THR A 20 -13.61 -3.35 2.40
CA THR A 20 -14.87 -4.06 2.64
C THR A 20 -16.04 -3.09 2.83
N ALA A 21 -15.83 -1.95 3.49
CA ALA A 21 -16.84 -0.90 3.58
C ALA A 21 -17.19 -0.30 2.21
N GLY A 22 -16.23 -0.26 1.27
CA GLY A 22 -16.42 0.13 -0.12
C GLY A 22 -16.93 -0.98 -1.04
N GLY A 23 -17.27 -2.16 -0.49
CA GLY A 23 -17.87 -3.26 -1.25
C GLY A 23 -16.88 -4.21 -1.94
N GLU A 24 -15.57 -4.09 -1.64
CA GLU A 24 -14.54 -4.96 -2.19
C GLU A 24 -14.37 -6.25 -1.37
N SER A 25 -14.15 -7.37 -2.04
CA SER A 25 -13.85 -8.64 -1.39
C SER A 25 -12.38 -8.75 -1.06
N VAL A 26 -12.06 -9.20 0.16
CA VAL A 26 -10.67 -9.37 0.62
C VAL A 26 -10.41 -10.77 1.16
N VAL A 27 -9.19 -11.26 0.93
CA VAL A 27 -8.65 -12.47 1.56
C VAL A 27 -7.50 -12.05 2.47
N LEU A 28 -7.65 -12.30 3.75
CA LEU A 28 -6.72 -11.88 4.78
C LEU A 28 -5.72 -12.98 5.10
N ALA A 29 -4.45 -12.69 5.09
CA ALA A 29 -3.40 -13.60 5.48
C ALA A 29 -2.44 -12.98 6.49
N ALA A 30 -2.01 -13.75 7.46
CA ALA A 30 -1.03 -13.34 8.46
C ALA A 30 -0.20 -14.54 8.93
N LYS A 31 0.98 -14.27 9.50
CA LYS A 31 1.83 -15.30 10.13
C LYS A 31 1.05 -16.06 11.23
N ASP A 32 0.24 -15.34 11.99
CA ASP A 32 -0.73 -15.90 12.93
C ASP A 32 -2.12 -15.86 12.26
N LEU A 33 -2.56 -17.02 11.77
CA LEU A 33 -3.83 -17.15 11.06
C LEU A 33 -5.03 -16.75 11.94
N SER A 34 -4.96 -16.94 13.25
CA SER A 34 -6.06 -16.59 14.17
C SER A 34 -6.38 -15.08 14.15
N ARG A 35 -5.37 -14.25 13.94
CA ARG A 35 -5.57 -12.80 13.80
C ARG A 35 -6.28 -12.43 12.50
N ALA A 36 -5.96 -13.12 11.40
CA ALA A 36 -6.65 -12.93 10.13
C ALA A 36 -8.11 -13.43 10.22
N GLN A 37 -8.36 -14.56 10.89
CA GLN A 37 -9.71 -15.11 11.14
C GLN A 37 -10.56 -14.13 11.97
N ALA A 38 -10.05 -13.63 13.08
CA ALA A 38 -10.76 -12.68 13.92
C ALA A 38 -11.15 -11.39 13.15
N LEU A 39 -10.22 -10.87 12.32
CA LEU A 39 -10.52 -9.71 11.49
C LEU A 39 -11.54 -10.04 10.39
N ALA A 40 -11.47 -11.22 9.77
CA ALA A 40 -12.44 -11.64 8.76
C ALA A 40 -13.85 -11.77 9.34
N GLU A 41 -13.98 -12.35 10.56
CA GLU A 41 -15.25 -12.43 11.28
C GLU A 41 -15.84 -11.04 11.58
N GLU A 42 -14.99 -10.08 12.00
CA GLU A 42 -15.39 -8.69 12.23
C GLU A 42 -15.91 -8.02 10.95
N LEU A 43 -15.23 -8.25 9.81
CA LEU A 43 -15.55 -7.59 8.54
C LEU A 43 -16.74 -8.22 7.79
N GLY A 44 -17.12 -9.44 8.16
CA GLY A 44 -18.29 -10.11 7.61
C GLY A 44 -18.08 -10.73 6.22
N PRO A 45 -19.13 -10.86 5.39
CA PRO A 45 -19.14 -11.76 4.23
C PRO A 45 -18.21 -11.35 3.08
N LEU A 46 -17.68 -10.14 3.07
CA LEU A 46 -16.71 -9.69 2.07
C LEU A 46 -15.26 -10.02 2.45
N ALA A 47 -15.04 -10.58 3.64
CA ALA A 47 -13.72 -10.95 4.12
C ALA A 47 -13.65 -12.43 4.49
N ARG A 48 -12.54 -13.05 4.19
CA ARG A 48 -12.20 -14.39 4.69
C ARG A 48 -10.71 -14.47 5.00
N ALA A 49 -10.33 -15.40 5.85
CA ALA A 49 -8.93 -15.68 6.16
C ALA A 49 -8.45 -16.92 5.40
N ALA A 50 -7.16 -16.90 5.03
CA ALA A 50 -6.49 -18.03 4.38
C ALA A 50 -4.99 -18.04 4.73
N SER A 51 -4.28 -19.10 4.35
CA SER A 51 -2.81 -19.05 4.34
C SER A 51 -2.29 -18.01 3.35
N VAL A 52 -1.03 -17.62 3.47
CA VAL A 52 -0.42 -16.64 2.52
C VAL A 52 -0.49 -17.19 1.10
N GLU A 53 -0.13 -18.44 0.90
CA GLU A 53 -0.15 -19.09 -0.41
C GLU A 53 -1.55 -19.14 -1.02
N GLU A 54 -2.56 -19.57 -0.27
CA GLU A 54 -3.97 -19.62 -0.71
C GLU A 54 -4.49 -18.22 -1.02
N ALA A 55 -4.21 -17.24 -0.15
CA ALA A 55 -4.65 -15.85 -0.35
C ALA A 55 -4.09 -15.26 -1.65
N ILE A 56 -2.78 -15.41 -1.88
CA ILE A 56 -2.13 -14.94 -3.11
C ILE A 56 -2.67 -15.70 -4.33
N SER A 57 -2.80 -17.03 -4.25
CA SER A 57 -3.26 -17.85 -5.38
C SER A 57 -4.63 -17.41 -5.89
N GLU A 58 -5.57 -17.12 -5.00
CA GLU A 58 -6.96 -16.80 -5.34
C GLU A 58 -7.22 -15.34 -5.70
N ALA A 59 -6.27 -14.43 -5.41
CA ALA A 59 -6.45 -13.00 -5.58
C ALA A 59 -6.05 -12.51 -6.98
N ASP A 60 -6.70 -11.44 -7.42
CA ASP A 60 -6.31 -10.67 -8.61
C ASP A 60 -5.25 -9.60 -8.25
N ALA A 61 -5.30 -9.08 -7.03
CA ALA A 61 -4.35 -8.12 -6.49
C ALA A 61 -3.85 -8.54 -5.10
N VAL A 62 -2.59 -8.25 -4.79
CA VAL A 62 -1.94 -8.63 -3.52
C VAL A 62 -1.34 -7.39 -2.87
N LEU A 63 -1.84 -7.01 -1.71
CA LEU A 63 -1.29 -5.94 -0.89
C LEU A 63 -0.44 -6.54 0.23
N PHE A 64 0.86 -6.22 0.23
CA PHE A 64 1.81 -6.70 1.24
C PHE A 64 1.96 -5.70 2.40
N ALA A 65 1.03 -5.71 3.35
CA ALA A 65 1.03 -4.83 4.52
C ALA A 65 1.98 -5.34 5.64
N VAL A 66 3.22 -5.58 5.28
CA VAL A 66 4.31 -6.06 6.13
C VAL A 66 5.55 -5.17 6.01
N TRP A 67 6.52 -5.34 6.90
CA TRP A 67 7.80 -4.63 6.81
C TRP A 67 8.55 -4.99 5.52
N LEU A 68 9.36 -4.05 5.01
CA LEU A 68 10.08 -4.18 3.74
C LEU A 68 10.88 -5.50 3.62
N ASP A 69 11.61 -5.88 4.67
CA ASP A 69 12.41 -7.11 4.63
C ASP A 69 11.53 -8.36 4.54
N THR A 70 10.46 -8.43 5.33
CA THR A 70 9.47 -9.51 5.24
C THR A 70 8.79 -9.56 3.87
N MET A 71 8.47 -8.39 3.29
CA MET A 71 7.92 -8.34 1.93
C MET A 71 8.89 -8.91 0.90
N ARG A 72 10.17 -8.55 0.98
CA ARG A 72 11.21 -9.07 0.08
C ARG A 72 11.36 -10.59 0.17
N GLU A 73 11.25 -11.17 1.37
CA GLU A 73 11.25 -12.61 1.60
C GLU A 73 10.03 -13.26 0.95
N LEU A 74 8.82 -12.76 1.26
CA LEU A 74 7.57 -13.30 0.73
C LEU A 74 7.47 -13.20 -0.80
N ILE A 75 7.95 -12.12 -1.41
CA ILE A 75 7.99 -12.00 -2.88
C ILE A 75 8.87 -13.09 -3.49
N ARG A 76 10.05 -13.38 -2.91
CA ARG A 76 10.90 -14.46 -3.41
C ARG A 76 10.30 -15.84 -3.23
N GLU A 77 9.66 -16.09 -2.07
CA GLU A 77 9.02 -17.37 -1.77
C GLU A 77 7.78 -17.64 -2.64
N GLN A 78 7.05 -16.59 -3.00
CA GLN A 78 5.76 -16.69 -3.70
C GLN A 78 5.83 -16.18 -5.16
N ALA A 79 7.03 -16.05 -5.72
CA ALA A 79 7.25 -15.41 -7.03
C ALA A 79 6.35 -15.99 -8.13
N ASP A 80 6.24 -17.31 -8.22
CA ASP A 80 5.43 -17.99 -9.23
C ASP A 80 3.94 -17.63 -9.14
N LEU A 81 3.44 -17.42 -7.91
CA LEU A 81 2.05 -17.05 -7.67
C LEU A 81 1.74 -15.57 -7.95
N LEU A 82 2.77 -14.73 -8.05
CA LEU A 82 2.60 -13.30 -8.30
C LEU A 82 2.52 -12.96 -9.80
N THR A 83 2.83 -13.91 -10.68
CA THR A 83 2.73 -13.74 -12.14
C THR A 83 1.31 -13.33 -12.56
N GLY A 84 1.18 -12.25 -13.31
CA GLY A 84 -0.09 -11.71 -13.80
C GLY A 84 -0.96 -11.04 -12.73
N LYS A 85 -0.45 -10.82 -11.52
CA LYS A 85 -1.19 -10.16 -10.44
C LYS A 85 -0.73 -8.73 -10.22
N VAL A 86 -1.64 -7.88 -9.75
CA VAL A 86 -1.28 -6.54 -9.29
C VAL A 86 -0.68 -6.62 -7.89
N VAL A 87 0.58 -6.23 -7.75
CA VAL A 87 1.29 -6.20 -6.46
C VAL A 87 1.31 -4.78 -5.91
N ILE A 88 0.65 -4.60 -4.77
CA ILE A 88 0.49 -3.31 -4.08
C ILE A 88 1.47 -3.24 -2.91
N ASP A 89 2.35 -2.25 -2.96
CA ASP A 89 3.42 -2.02 -1.99
C ASP A 89 3.13 -0.78 -1.12
N PRO A 90 2.69 -0.94 0.15
CA PRO A 90 2.55 0.14 1.11
C PRO A 90 3.83 0.38 1.93
N SER A 91 4.93 -0.34 1.67
CA SER A 91 6.11 -0.28 2.51
C SER A 91 6.79 1.09 2.48
N ASN A 92 7.48 1.40 3.54
CA ASN A 92 8.39 2.54 3.64
C ASN A 92 9.75 2.05 4.12
N PRO A 93 10.86 2.66 3.69
CA PRO A 93 12.21 2.29 4.15
C PRO A 93 12.47 2.86 5.55
N ILE A 94 11.68 2.45 6.53
CA ILE A 94 11.75 2.91 7.91
C ILE A 94 11.95 1.75 8.88
N GLY A 95 12.60 2.06 9.98
CA GLY A 95 12.79 1.20 11.14
C GLY A 95 12.91 2.05 12.39
N PHE A 96 13.24 1.41 13.51
CA PHE A 96 13.47 2.10 14.77
C PHE A 96 14.91 1.84 15.22
N ASP A 97 15.57 2.89 15.69
CA ASP A 97 16.87 2.77 16.31
C ASP A 97 16.76 2.19 17.73
N ALA A 98 17.90 2.03 18.41
CA ALA A 98 17.95 1.49 19.76
C ALA A 98 17.22 2.34 20.82
N SER A 99 16.95 3.62 20.52
CA SER A 99 16.18 4.54 21.36
C SER A 99 14.67 4.53 21.03
N GLY A 100 14.26 3.79 19.99
CA GLY A 100 12.88 3.74 19.50
C GLY A 100 12.53 4.92 18.57
N GLN A 101 13.51 5.68 18.09
CA GLN A 101 13.26 6.75 17.11
C GLN A 101 13.16 6.19 15.69
N LEU A 102 12.25 6.77 14.92
CA LEU A 102 12.08 6.41 13.51
C LEU A 102 13.34 6.80 12.72
N MET A 103 13.86 5.84 11.98
CA MET A 103 15.00 6.05 11.11
C MET A 103 14.78 5.47 9.72
N ARG A 104 15.47 6.02 8.72
CA ARG A 104 15.52 5.44 7.38
C ARG A 104 16.42 4.20 7.38
N THR A 105 15.99 3.13 6.72
CA THR A 105 16.72 1.85 6.65
C THR A 105 17.45 1.63 5.33
N LEU A 106 17.23 2.49 4.33
CA LEU A 106 17.92 2.43 3.04
C LEU A 106 18.87 3.61 2.88
N PRO A 107 19.96 3.47 2.09
CA PRO A 107 20.82 4.57 1.70
C PRO A 107 20.07 5.71 1.03
N ASP A 108 20.64 6.92 1.07
CA ASP A 108 20.07 8.07 0.37
C ASP A 108 20.02 7.81 -1.14
N GLY A 109 18.92 8.21 -1.77
CA GLY A 109 18.68 8.00 -3.20
C GLY A 109 18.08 6.64 -3.56
N GLU A 110 18.07 5.66 -2.66
CA GLU A 110 17.36 4.40 -2.89
C GLU A 110 15.89 4.49 -2.43
N SER A 111 14.97 3.81 -3.11
CA SER A 111 13.57 3.72 -2.68
C SER A 111 13.16 2.26 -2.43
N SER A 112 12.28 2.04 -1.45
CA SER A 112 11.69 0.71 -1.25
C SER A 112 10.91 0.28 -2.48
N GLY A 113 10.25 1.22 -3.16
CA GLY A 113 9.49 0.94 -4.37
C GLY A 113 10.35 0.42 -5.51
N SER A 114 11.50 1.05 -5.78
CA SER A 114 12.42 0.57 -6.83
C SER A 114 12.98 -0.82 -6.50
N ILE A 115 13.28 -1.08 -5.21
CA ILE A 115 13.77 -2.39 -4.75
C ILE A 115 12.69 -3.46 -4.92
N VAL A 116 11.46 -3.19 -4.50
CA VAL A 116 10.35 -4.15 -4.59
C VAL A 116 9.99 -4.42 -6.05
N ALA A 117 9.86 -3.39 -6.88
CA ALA A 117 9.57 -3.54 -8.31
C ALA A 117 10.60 -4.44 -9.02
N ALA A 118 11.90 -4.28 -8.69
CA ALA A 118 12.97 -5.08 -9.29
C ALA A 118 13.01 -6.55 -8.81
N LEU A 119 12.31 -6.89 -7.73
CA LEU A 119 12.23 -8.26 -7.21
C LEU A 119 11.07 -9.08 -7.81
N LEU A 120 10.10 -8.41 -8.42
CA LEU A 120 8.90 -9.07 -8.93
C LEU A 120 9.17 -9.84 -10.23
N PRO A 121 8.40 -10.91 -10.52
CA PRO A 121 8.37 -11.51 -11.85
C PRO A 121 8.04 -10.48 -12.92
N ALA A 122 8.56 -10.67 -14.13
CA ALA A 122 8.39 -9.71 -15.24
C ALA A 122 6.92 -9.45 -15.61
N GLU A 123 6.06 -10.43 -15.39
CA GLU A 123 4.62 -10.36 -15.70
C GLU A 123 3.77 -9.87 -14.49
N ALA A 124 4.38 -9.53 -13.38
CA ALA A 124 3.65 -8.94 -12.24
C ALA A 124 3.48 -7.43 -12.47
N HIS A 125 2.32 -6.90 -12.12
CA HIS A 125 1.93 -5.50 -12.29
C HIS A 125 2.18 -4.72 -11.00
N TYR A 126 3.27 -3.97 -10.92
CA TYR A 126 3.67 -3.28 -9.69
C TYR A 126 2.99 -1.93 -9.48
N VAL A 127 2.58 -1.64 -8.25
CA VAL A 127 2.19 -0.30 -7.81
C VAL A 127 2.58 -0.03 -6.35
N LYS A 128 3.18 1.12 -6.10
CA LYS A 128 3.40 1.64 -4.75
C LYS A 128 2.20 2.48 -4.34
N ALA A 129 1.50 2.09 -3.25
CA ALA A 129 0.30 2.78 -2.76
C ALA A 129 -0.02 2.42 -1.30
N PHE A 130 -0.92 3.18 -0.66
CA PHE A 130 -1.38 3.01 0.72
C PHE A 130 -0.32 3.24 1.81
N GLY A 131 0.89 3.70 1.44
CA GLY A 131 1.98 3.98 2.36
C GLY A 131 2.24 5.47 2.62
N THR A 132 1.44 6.38 2.03
CA THR A 132 1.67 7.83 2.08
C THR A 132 1.11 8.54 3.32
N LEU A 133 0.24 7.87 4.06
CA LEU A 133 -0.30 8.34 5.34
C LEU A 133 0.18 7.44 6.48
N GLY A 134 0.42 8.03 7.64
CA GLY A 134 0.59 7.27 8.87
C GLY A 134 -0.67 6.46 9.20
N ALA A 135 -0.52 5.36 9.93
CA ALA A 135 -1.61 4.41 10.19
C ALA A 135 -2.86 5.08 10.80
N ASP A 136 -2.66 5.98 11.76
CA ASP A 136 -3.75 6.69 12.42
C ASP A 136 -4.48 7.63 11.45
N ALA A 137 -3.73 8.38 10.63
CA ALA A 137 -4.30 9.27 9.63
C ALA A 137 -5.05 8.49 8.55
N LEU A 138 -4.50 7.36 8.09
CA LEU A 138 -5.17 6.47 7.13
C LEU A 138 -6.50 5.96 7.71
N ALA A 139 -6.53 5.59 8.99
CA ALA A 139 -7.73 5.05 9.64
C ALA A 139 -8.88 6.05 9.73
N VAL A 140 -8.59 7.35 9.96
CA VAL A 140 -9.63 8.35 10.24
C VAL A 140 -9.96 9.26 9.06
N SER A 141 -9.20 9.20 7.96
CA SER A 141 -9.33 10.16 6.85
C SER A 141 -10.15 9.66 5.67
N ALA A 142 -10.63 8.42 5.70
CA ALA A 142 -11.51 7.90 4.66
C ALA A 142 -12.85 8.64 4.66
N ASN A 143 -13.40 8.88 3.45
CA ASN A 143 -14.72 9.50 3.23
C ASN A 143 -14.89 10.90 3.84
N ARG A 144 -13.82 11.61 4.17
CA ARG A 144 -13.91 13.02 4.59
C ARG A 144 -14.33 13.91 3.40
N ASP A 145 -14.81 15.13 3.69
CA ASP A 145 -15.12 16.13 2.68
C ASP A 145 -14.28 17.40 2.92
N PRO A 146 -13.45 17.85 1.95
CA PRO A 146 -13.08 17.16 0.72
C PRO A 146 -12.30 15.86 0.97
N LEU A 147 -12.36 14.90 0.01
CA LEU A 147 -11.65 13.63 0.11
C LEU A 147 -10.15 13.82 0.32
N ALA A 148 -9.57 13.00 1.20
CA ALA A 148 -8.14 12.91 1.34
C ALA A 148 -7.50 12.26 0.11
N VAL A 149 -6.35 12.75 -0.33
CA VAL A 149 -5.59 12.15 -1.42
C VAL A 149 -4.69 11.03 -0.90
N LEU A 150 -4.69 9.90 -1.60
CA LEU A 150 -3.63 8.89 -1.52
C LEU A 150 -2.79 8.94 -2.79
N PHE A 151 -1.52 9.29 -2.65
CA PHE A 151 -0.57 9.23 -3.75
C PHE A 151 -0.18 7.79 -4.05
N TYR A 152 0.06 7.50 -5.33
CA TYR A 152 0.57 6.21 -5.79
C TYR A 152 1.56 6.40 -6.95
N ALA A 153 2.38 5.39 -7.21
CA ALA A 153 3.38 5.39 -8.28
C ALA A 153 3.40 4.04 -8.99
N THR A 154 3.31 4.07 -10.32
CA THR A 154 3.38 2.88 -11.19
C THR A 154 3.66 3.28 -12.64
N ASP A 155 4.37 2.42 -13.38
CA ASP A 155 4.54 2.50 -14.83
C ASP A 155 3.58 1.57 -15.59
N ASP A 156 2.78 0.78 -14.86
CA ASP A 156 1.91 -0.26 -15.41
C ASP A 156 0.46 0.22 -15.48
N ASP A 157 -0.17 0.08 -16.67
CA ASP A 157 -1.54 0.55 -16.90
C ASP A 157 -2.61 -0.30 -16.20
N ASP A 158 -2.37 -1.59 -15.98
CA ASP A 158 -3.34 -2.46 -15.30
C ASP A 158 -3.25 -2.28 -13.78
N ALA A 159 -2.05 -2.08 -13.26
CA ALA A 159 -1.86 -1.64 -11.89
C ALA A 159 -2.48 -0.26 -11.64
N ASP A 160 -2.35 0.68 -12.58
CA ASP A 160 -2.94 2.02 -12.51
C ASP A 160 -4.49 1.95 -12.38
N LYS A 161 -5.15 1.22 -13.26
CA LYS A 161 -6.61 1.03 -13.22
C LYS A 161 -7.07 0.39 -11.91
N THR A 162 -6.35 -0.65 -11.49
CA THR A 162 -6.67 -1.40 -10.28
C THR A 162 -6.53 -0.55 -9.04
N ILE A 163 -5.41 0.17 -8.90
CA ILE A 163 -5.17 0.96 -7.70
C ILE A 163 -6.09 2.17 -7.60
N ASN A 164 -6.42 2.81 -8.72
CA ASN A 164 -7.42 3.90 -8.76
C ASN A 164 -8.77 3.42 -8.22
N ARG A 165 -9.23 2.24 -8.63
CA ARG A 165 -10.47 1.64 -8.13
C ARG A 165 -10.39 1.36 -6.63
N LEU A 166 -9.31 0.71 -6.16
CA LEU A 166 -9.16 0.34 -4.75
C LEU A 166 -9.03 1.55 -3.83
N ILE A 167 -8.30 2.59 -4.24
CA ILE A 167 -8.19 3.84 -3.46
C ILE A 167 -9.56 4.52 -3.34
N ARG A 168 -10.37 4.56 -4.42
CA ARG A 168 -11.73 5.11 -4.37
C ARG A 168 -12.66 4.27 -3.50
N ALA A 169 -12.61 2.95 -3.62
CA ALA A 169 -13.37 2.04 -2.76
C ALA A 169 -12.98 2.21 -1.27
N ALA A 170 -11.71 2.49 -0.99
CA ALA A 170 -11.25 2.80 0.37
C ALA A 170 -11.67 4.20 0.87
N GLY A 171 -12.37 5.00 0.08
CA GLY A 171 -12.87 6.32 0.49
C GLY A 171 -11.88 7.47 0.33
N PHE A 172 -10.92 7.35 -0.59
CA PHE A 172 -9.89 8.36 -0.87
C PHE A 172 -9.90 8.80 -2.33
N GLU A 173 -9.27 9.94 -2.62
CA GLU A 173 -9.00 10.39 -3.98
C GLU A 173 -7.61 9.89 -4.43
N PRO A 174 -7.52 9.07 -5.51
CA PRO A 174 -6.23 8.62 -6.04
C PRO A 174 -5.51 9.75 -6.78
N TRP A 175 -4.19 9.86 -6.56
CA TRP A 175 -3.35 10.81 -7.29
C TRP A 175 -2.02 10.18 -7.70
N LYS A 176 -1.79 10.04 -9.00
CA LYS A 176 -0.56 9.47 -9.54
C LYS A 176 0.61 10.44 -9.35
N ALA A 177 1.62 10.03 -8.59
CA ALA A 177 2.83 10.81 -8.37
C ALA A 177 3.81 10.71 -9.56
N GLY A 178 3.77 9.59 -10.28
CA GLY A 178 4.65 9.29 -11.40
C GLY A 178 4.78 7.79 -11.62
N GLY A 179 5.85 7.37 -12.31
CA GLY A 179 6.27 5.99 -12.43
C GLY A 179 6.96 5.47 -11.16
N VAL A 180 7.60 4.30 -11.25
CA VAL A 180 8.35 3.69 -10.14
C VAL A 180 9.51 4.59 -9.68
N ASP A 181 10.07 5.38 -10.56
CA ASP A 181 11.10 6.39 -10.27
C ASP A 181 10.62 7.48 -9.29
N ALA A 182 9.32 7.75 -9.25
CA ALA A 182 8.71 8.67 -8.30
C ALA A 182 8.41 8.05 -6.92
N ALA A 183 8.66 6.75 -6.71
CA ALA A 183 8.33 6.06 -5.47
C ALA A 183 8.95 6.74 -4.22
N GLY A 184 10.19 7.18 -4.31
CA GLY A 184 10.86 7.89 -3.21
C GLY A 184 10.15 9.17 -2.75
N ARG A 185 9.37 9.82 -3.62
CA ARG A 185 8.58 11.01 -3.27
C ARG A 185 7.41 10.73 -2.34
N ILE A 186 6.89 9.51 -2.38
CA ILE A 186 5.72 9.08 -1.59
C ILE A 186 6.11 8.18 -0.41
N GLU A 187 7.40 8.08 -0.08
CA GLU A 187 7.94 7.27 1.01
C GLU A 187 8.30 8.08 2.25
N ALA A 188 8.01 7.55 3.45
CA ALA A 188 8.56 8.05 4.69
C ALA A 188 10.07 7.68 4.79
N PRO A 189 10.88 8.47 5.52
CA PRO A 189 10.49 9.69 6.23
C PRO A 189 10.61 10.96 5.39
N ALA A 190 11.23 10.93 4.20
CA ALA A 190 11.73 12.11 3.48
C ALA A 190 10.93 12.48 2.22
N GLY A 191 9.97 11.66 1.79
CA GLY A 191 9.18 11.93 0.59
C GLY A 191 8.34 13.21 0.69
N ASP A 192 8.46 14.07 -0.28
CA ASP A 192 7.76 15.37 -0.35
C ASP A 192 6.24 15.22 -0.53
N LEU A 193 5.79 14.09 -1.06
CA LEU A 193 4.37 13.73 -1.21
C LEU A 193 3.89 12.72 -0.14
N HIS A 194 4.72 12.36 0.83
CA HIS A 194 4.32 11.64 2.03
C HIS A 194 3.75 12.65 3.06
N GLN A 195 2.90 12.19 3.98
CA GLN A 195 2.32 13.03 5.04
C GLN A 195 3.39 13.84 5.81
N TYR A 196 4.58 13.28 6.03
CA TYR A 196 5.69 14.01 6.68
C TYR A 196 6.22 15.17 5.83
N GLY A 197 6.22 15.04 4.50
CA GLY A 197 6.54 16.15 3.58
C GLY A 197 5.54 17.30 3.62
N PHE A 198 4.32 17.01 4.07
CA PHE A 198 3.26 17.99 4.34
C PHE A 198 3.18 18.38 5.84
N ASN A 199 4.24 18.20 6.62
CA ASN A 199 4.28 18.51 8.05
C ASN A 199 3.16 17.83 8.87
N GLY A 200 2.77 16.62 8.50
CA GLY A 200 1.69 15.86 9.15
C GLY A 200 0.29 16.15 8.60
N GLU A 201 0.14 17.07 7.65
CA GLU A 201 -1.15 17.39 7.05
C GLU A 201 -1.64 16.25 6.15
N VAL A 202 -2.94 15.94 6.23
CA VAL A 202 -3.64 15.09 5.26
C VAL A 202 -4.23 15.98 4.18
N VAL A 203 -3.70 15.88 2.98
CA VAL A 203 -4.00 16.81 1.88
C VAL A 203 -5.22 16.36 1.07
N ASP A 204 -5.91 17.34 0.46
CA ASP A 204 -6.95 17.14 -0.52
C ASP A 204 -6.43 17.29 -1.96
N LEU A 205 -7.34 17.17 -2.93
CA LEU A 205 -7.01 17.28 -4.36
C LEU A 205 -6.43 18.66 -4.74
N ALA A 206 -6.90 19.74 -4.14
CA ALA A 206 -6.42 21.10 -4.44
C ALA A 206 -4.96 21.25 -4.00
N ARG A 207 -4.64 20.78 -2.81
CA ARG A 207 -3.28 20.79 -2.26
C ARG A 207 -2.34 19.85 -3.03
N ALA A 208 -2.81 18.64 -3.40
CA ALA A 208 -2.04 17.67 -4.18
C ALA A 208 -1.66 18.23 -5.57
N ARG A 209 -2.58 18.89 -6.27
CA ARG A 209 -2.32 19.57 -7.55
C ARG A 209 -1.22 20.60 -7.44
N THR A 210 -1.27 21.43 -6.39
CA THR A 210 -0.26 22.47 -6.16
C THR A 210 1.11 21.86 -5.89
N ALA A 211 1.19 20.81 -5.07
CA ALA A 211 2.44 20.14 -4.71
C ALA A 211 3.12 19.46 -5.93
N THR A 212 2.33 18.92 -6.87
CA THR A 212 2.87 18.23 -8.05
C THR A 212 3.14 19.16 -9.24
N ALA A 213 2.56 20.36 -9.28
CA ALA A 213 2.77 21.31 -10.36
C ALA A 213 4.21 21.90 -10.37
N GLY A 214 4.84 22.03 -9.21
CA GLY A 214 6.19 22.58 -9.06
C GLY A 214 7.33 21.63 -9.43
N SER A 215 7.04 20.35 -9.69
CA SER A 215 8.05 19.31 -9.97
C SER A 215 8.28 19.04 -11.46
N ARG A 216 7.70 19.83 -12.35
CA ARG A 216 7.84 19.71 -13.82
C ARG A 216 8.85 20.67 -14.45
N ALA A 217 9.72 21.29 -13.65
CA ALA A 217 10.76 22.20 -14.12
C ALA A 217 12.15 21.54 -14.11
#